data_5a501990d06afefb8bf6764d1241116f
#
_entry.id   5a501990d06afefb8bf6764d1241116f
#
_cell.length_a   1.000
_cell.length_b   1.000
_cell.length_c   1.000
_cell.angle_alpha   90.00
_cell.angle_beta   90.00
_cell.angle_gamma   90.00
#
_symmetry.space_group_name_H-M   'P 1'
#
loop_
_entity.id
_entity.type
_entity.pdbx_description
1 polymer ?
#
loop_
_entity_poly.entity_id
_entity_poly.type
_entity_poly.pdbx_seq_one_letter_code
_entity_poly.pdbx_strand_id
1 'polypeptide(L)'
;VTPAERLAMKGKPATFDNIRQTVEEEFRNVESRLKDKENHRKVRRAAQGVGDVITSILVGFGRFLGGLFLVIAFFFGSTILVAVFGNGITIDGAHLSVSELLGIFLPAGYGLTYFWTATTLVLVGPVVALVLLALRLLFRQKGPVHRAIMGTALMLSIVGIALMGVLGTRFGSEFREEATVVHVEALPQGVKQWTMVMATTPVEGGTKLHFSDDDTDESSWILTDSEVYFDGIDVDVRPTFRDTPSLEWTAEAQGGSRRAARERAAAVTYEVRSDSTGRILVGDLLHYPKPDRFRGQTVELVLYLPVGHSVFLDATTVPYLDDVANTEDI
;
A
#
# COMPACT_ATOMS: atom_id res chain seq x y z
N VAL A 1 -57.11 -24.84 50.06
CA VAL A 1 -57.77 -24.84 51.40
C VAL A 1 -58.01 -23.39 51.73
N THR A 2 -59.24 -23.02 51.85
CA THR A 2 -59.71 -21.63 52.17
C THR A 2 -59.36 -21.29 53.64
N PRO A 3 -59.20 -19.97 53.97
CA PRO A 3 -58.95 -19.55 55.37
C PRO A 3 -60.00 -20.06 56.33
N ALA A 4 -61.22 -20.21 55.87
CA ALA A 4 -62.37 -20.75 56.66
C ALA A 4 -62.16 -22.27 56.99
N GLU A 5 -61.73 -23.06 56.04
CA GLU A 5 -61.38 -24.50 56.21
C GLU A 5 -60.22 -24.73 57.17
N ARG A 6 -59.22 -23.87 57.18
CA ARG A 6 -58.08 -23.93 58.09
C ARG A 6 -58.51 -23.57 59.54
N LEU A 7 -59.44 -22.63 59.72
CA LEU A 7 -60.02 -22.29 61.01
C LEU A 7 -60.85 -23.46 61.59
N ALA A 8 -61.62 -24.13 60.73
CA ALA A 8 -62.39 -25.32 61.14
C ALA A 8 -61.46 -26.46 61.57
N MET A 9 -60.34 -26.69 60.91
CA MET A 9 -59.32 -27.68 61.33
C MET A 9 -58.62 -27.32 62.66
N LYS A 10 -58.57 -26.07 63.06
CA LYS A 10 -58.04 -25.58 64.32
C LYS A 10 -59.09 -25.50 65.44
N GLY A 11 -60.37 -25.98 65.23
CA GLY A 11 -61.42 -26.00 66.21
C GLY A 11 -61.98 -24.61 66.62
N LYS A 12 -61.72 -23.58 65.78
CA LYS A 12 -62.22 -22.22 66.04
C LYS A 12 -63.41 -21.90 65.12
N PRO A 13 -64.49 -21.23 65.63
CA PRO A 13 -65.57 -20.90 64.78
C PRO A 13 -65.22 -19.88 63.71
N ALA A 14 -65.71 -20.04 62.47
CA ALA A 14 -65.42 -19.21 61.31
C ALA A 14 -66.19 -17.86 61.45
N THR A 15 -65.77 -17.04 62.40
CA THR A 15 -66.24 -15.67 62.57
C THR A 15 -65.39 -14.69 61.81
N PHE A 16 -65.93 -13.59 61.31
CA PHE A 16 -65.24 -12.60 60.52
C PHE A 16 -63.89 -12.10 61.14
N ASP A 17 -63.92 -11.92 62.47
CA ASP A 17 -62.72 -11.51 63.24
C ASP A 17 -61.63 -12.59 63.27
N ASN A 18 -62.00 -13.86 63.38
CA ASN A 18 -61.07 -14.97 63.36
C ASN A 18 -60.45 -15.20 61.98
N ILE A 19 -61.22 -14.96 60.94
CA ILE A 19 -60.72 -14.99 59.56
C ILE A 19 -59.73 -13.85 59.34
N ARG A 20 -60.07 -12.65 59.79
CA ARG A 20 -59.20 -11.47 59.72
C ARG A 20 -57.88 -11.67 60.46
N GLN A 21 -57.90 -12.20 61.67
CA GLN A 21 -56.71 -12.49 62.44
C GLN A 21 -55.82 -13.56 61.77
N THR A 22 -56.42 -14.59 61.21
CA THR A 22 -55.69 -15.63 60.49
C THR A 22 -55.01 -15.10 59.21
N VAL A 23 -55.71 -14.23 58.47
CA VAL A 23 -55.17 -13.58 57.30
C VAL A 23 -54.07 -12.61 57.74
N GLU A 24 -54.23 -11.83 58.80
CA GLU A 24 -53.18 -10.96 59.31
C GLU A 24 -51.91 -11.74 59.79
N GLU A 25 -52.12 -12.86 60.46
CA GLU A 25 -51.02 -13.74 60.89
C GLU A 25 -50.28 -14.38 59.69
N GLU A 26 -50.99 -14.82 58.64
CA GLU A 26 -50.39 -15.31 57.41
C GLU A 26 -49.66 -14.22 56.67
N PHE A 27 -50.20 -13.02 56.58
CA PHE A 27 -49.54 -11.86 55.97
C PHE A 27 -48.22 -11.52 56.72
N ARG A 28 -48.25 -11.50 58.07
CA ARG A 28 -47.06 -11.28 58.86
C ARG A 28 -46.01 -12.41 58.70
N ASN A 29 -46.49 -13.66 58.56
CA ASN A 29 -45.61 -14.81 58.31
C ASN A 29 -45.01 -14.76 56.91
N VAL A 30 -45.74 -14.30 55.89
CA VAL A 30 -45.24 -14.07 54.52
C VAL A 30 -44.27 -12.91 54.52
N GLU A 31 -44.61 -11.81 55.23
CA GLU A 31 -43.73 -10.65 55.35
C GLU A 31 -42.41 -11.00 56.10
N SER A 32 -42.50 -11.81 57.16
CA SER A 32 -41.28 -12.28 57.89
C SER A 32 -40.43 -13.21 57.05
N ARG A 33 -41.02 -14.08 56.24
CA ARG A 33 -40.30 -14.94 55.28
C ARG A 33 -39.66 -14.14 54.14
N LEU A 34 -40.29 -13.08 53.68
CA LEU A 34 -39.74 -12.15 52.68
C LEU A 34 -38.58 -11.31 53.28
N LYS A 35 -38.61 -11.03 54.57
CA LYS A 35 -37.54 -10.31 55.31
C LYS A 35 -36.46 -11.24 55.84
N ASP A 36 -36.53 -12.55 55.58
CA ASP A 36 -35.57 -13.50 56.09
C ASP A 36 -34.18 -13.25 55.51
N LYS A 37 -33.30 -12.65 56.30
CA LYS A 37 -31.92 -12.29 55.97
C LYS A 37 -31.11 -13.48 55.47
N GLU A 38 -31.54 -14.69 55.72
CA GLU A 38 -30.87 -15.89 55.30
C GLU A 38 -31.10 -16.22 53.84
N ASN A 39 -32.29 -15.98 53.29
CA ASN A 39 -32.59 -16.10 51.87
C ASN A 39 -31.86 -15.01 51.05
N HIS A 40 -31.82 -13.78 51.55
CA HIS A 40 -31.00 -12.73 50.93
C HIS A 40 -29.51 -13.03 50.95
N ARG A 41 -29.00 -13.71 52.01
CA ARG A 41 -27.62 -14.18 52.06
C ARG A 41 -27.33 -15.29 51.05
N LYS A 42 -28.25 -16.25 50.87
CA LYS A 42 -28.14 -17.33 49.87
C LYS A 42 -28.16 -16.82 48.44
N VAL A 43 -29.13 -15.92 48.14
CA VAL A 43 -29.23 -15.27 46.80
C VAL A 43 -28.00 -14.40 46.54
N ARG A 44 -27.53 -13.64 47.54
CA ARG A 44 -26.33 -12.82 47.44
C ARG A 44 -25.04 -13.62 47.24
N ARG A 45 -24.93 -14.78 47.94
CA ARG A 45 -23.79 -15.72 47.75
C ARG A 45 -23.83 -16.41 46.41
N ALA A 46 -25.01 -16.79 45.89
CA ALA A 46 -25.17 -17.33 44.56
C ALA A 46 -24.84 -16.29 43.49
N ALA A 47 -25.34 -15.03 43.64
CA ALA A 47 -25.02 -13.93 42.76
C ALA A 47 -23.52 -13.55 42.79
N GLN A 48 -22.88 -13.60 43.97
CA GLN A 48 -21.45 -13.41 44.12
C GLN A 48 -20.66 -14.53 43.43
N GLY A 49 -21.05 -15.80 43.61
CA GLY A 49 -20.42 -16.93 42.93
C GLY A 49 -20.51 -16.84 41.40
N VAL A 50 -21.65 -16.44 40.84
CA VAL A 50 -21.81 -16.21 39.41
C VAL A 50 -20.96 -15.02 38.96
N GLY A 51 -20.91 -13.94 39.74
CA GLY A 51 -20.04 -12.79 39.48
C GLY A 51 -18.56 -13.15 39.47
N ASP A 52 -18.12 -14.00 40.40
CA ASP A 52 -16.73 -14.46 40.48
C ASP A 52 -16.36 -15.36 39.30
N VAL A 53 -17.26 -16.24 38.85
CA VAL A 53 -17.06 -17.08 37.67
C VAL A 53 -16.97 -16.22 36.40
N ILE A 54 -17.88 -15.28 36.21
CA ILE A 54 -17.86 -14.35 35.07
C ILE A 54 -16.57 -13.52 35.07
N THR A 55 -16.17 -13.02 36.24
CA THR A 55 -14.93 -12.26 36.39
C THR A 55 -13.69 -13.11 36.08
N SER A 56 -13.68 -14.37 36.50
CA SER A 56 -12.58 -15.31 36.20
C SER A 56 -12.50 -15.62 34.70
N ILE A 57 -13.63 -15.82 34.02
CA ILE A 57 -13.70 -16.04 32.59
C ILE A 57 -13.19 -14.78 31.85
N LEU A 58 -13.66 -13.59 32.23
CA LEU A 58 -13.23 -12.32 31.62
C LEU A 58 -11.73 -12.06 31.83
N VAL A 59 -11.18 -12.39 33.00
CA VAL A 59 -9.75 -12.27 33.27
C VAL A 59 -8.94 -13.30 32.49
N GLY A 60 -9.41 -14.54 32.38
CA GLY A 60 -8.81 -15.58 31.56
C GLY A 60 -8.78 -15.21 30.09
N PHE A 61 -9.91 -14.74 29.55
CA PHE A 61 -10.02 -14.24 28.19
C PHE A 61 -9.14 -13.00 27.93
N GLY A 62 -9.10 -12.06 28.88
CA GLY A 62 -8.20 -10.91 28.82
C GLY A 62 -6.71 -11.32 28.75
N ARG A 63 -6.29 -12.33 29.50
CA ARG A 63 -4.92 -12.87 29.44
C ARG A 63 -4.64 -13.56 28.10
N PHE A 64 -5.60 -14.33 27.58
CA PHE A 64 -5.49 -14.96 26.27
C PHE A 64 -5.32 -13.90 25.17
N LEU A 65 -6.17 -12.85 25.14
CA LEU A 65 -6.04 -11.74 24.22
C LEU A 65 -4.71 -11.01 24.38
N GLY A 66 -4.23 -10.80 25.61
CA GLY A 66 -2.93 -10.20 25.86
C GLY A 66 -1.79 -11.00 25.25
N GLY A 67 -1.81 -12.34 25.40
CA GLY A 67 -0.85 -13.24 24.73
C GLY A 67 -0.91 -13.13 23.21
N LEU A 68 -2.13 -13.14 22.66
CA LEU A 68 -2.34 -12.99 21.21
C LEU A 68 -1.79 -11.66 20.68
N PHE A 69 -2.03 -10.54 21.36
CA PHE A 69 -1.47 -9.25 20.98
C PHE A 69 0.05 -9.19 21.05
N LEU A 70 0.69 -9.88 22.01
CA LEU A 70 2.15 -9.98 22.02
C LEU A 70 2.68 -10.75 20.81
N VAL A 71 2.04 -11.85 20.44
CA VAL A 71 2.41 -12.62 19.24
C VAL A 71 2.26 -11.76 17.99
N ILE A 72 1.13 -11.05 17.85
CA ILE A 72 0.91 -10.13 16.74
C ILE A 72 1.99 -9.03 16.71
N ALA A 73 2.26 -8.38 17.84
CA ALA A 73 3.28 -7.34 17.94
C ALA A 73 4.68 -7.87 17.59
N PHE A 74 5.00 -9.10 17.98
CA PHE A 74 6.26 -9.77 17.64
C PHE A 74 6.38 -10.00 16.14
N PHE A 75 5.36 -10.56 15.49
CA PHE A 75 5.36 -10.79 14.06
C PHE A 75 5.43 -9.46 13.28
N PHE A 76 4.62 -8.47 13.64
CA PHE A 76 4.71 -7.14 13.03
C PHE A 76 6.08 -6.50 13.23
N GLY A 77 6.61 -6.51 14.46
CA GLY A 77 7.92 -5.95 14.76
C GLY A 77 9.04 -6.66 14.03
N SER A 78 9.01 -8.00 13.92
CA SER A 78 10.00 -8.78 13.19
C SER A 78 9.90 -8.54 11.67
N THR A 79 8.70 -8.44 11.09
CA THR A 79 8.50 -8.12 9.67
C THR A 79 9.08 -6.74 9.35
N ILE A 80 8.82 -5.74 10.20
CA ILE A 80 9.39 -4.40 10.06
C ILE A 80 10.91 -4.44 10.13
N LEU A 81 11.45 -5.18 11.09
CA LEU A 81 12.90 -5.29 11.28
C LEU A 81 13.56 -5.94 10.06
N VAL A 82 12.95 -7.00 9.51
CA VAL A 82 13.42 -7.65 8.29
C VAL A 82 13.27 -6.72 7.08
N ALA A 83 12.18 -5.97 6.96
CA ALA A 83 11.98 -5.04 5.86
C ALA A 83 12.96 -3.86 5.89
N VAL A 84 13.31 -3.36 7.08
CA VAL A 84 14.22 -2.22 7.26
C VAL A 84 15.70 -2.63 7.20
N PHE A 85 16.05 -3.76 7.82
CA PHE A 85 17.43 -4.23 7.97
C PHE A 85 17.75 -5.49 7.15
N GLY A 86 16.76 -6.07 6.47
CA GLY A 86 16.95 -7.22 5.59
C GLY A 86 17.79 -6.85 4.36
N ASN A 87 18.45 -7.86 3.80
CA ASN A 87 19.39 -7.71 2.69
C ASN A 87 18.75 -7.38 1.33
N GLY A 88 17.58 -6.72 1.31
CA GLY A 88 16.90 -6.35 0.08
C GLY A 88 15.92 -7.41 -0.45
N ILE A 89 15.40 -7.14 -1.62
CA ILE A 89 14.46 -8.01 -2.34
C ILE A 89 15.23 -8.65 -3.48
N THR A 90 15.10 -9.95 -3.65
CA THR A 90 15.65 -10.64 -4.82
C THR A 90 14.56 -10.70 -5.88
N ILE A 91 14.75 -9.97 -6.97
CA ILE A 91 13.89 -10.00 -8.16
C ILE A 91 14.76 -10.59 -9.29
N ASP A 92 14.30 -11.67 -9.89
CA ASP A 92 15.00 -12.36 -10.99
C ASP A 92 16.50 -12.69 -10.72
N GLY A 93 16.83 -13.05 -9.48
CA GLY A 93 18.20 -13.34 -9.08
C GLY A 93 19.06 -12.11 -8.79
N ALA A 94 18.58 -10.91 -9.03
CA ALA A 94 19.25 -9.67 -8.67
C ALA A 94 18.91 -9.25 -7.23
N HIS A 95 19.92 -8.98 -6.43
CA HIS A 95 19.76 -8.45 -5.07
C HIS A 95 19.72 -6.94 -5.10
N LEU A 96 18.52 -6.38 -4.88
CA LEU A 96 18.32 -4.94 -4.71
C LEU A 96 18.01 -4.61 -3.26
N SER A 97 18.69 -3.62 -2.75
CA SER A 97 18.26 -3.05 -1.48
C SER A 97 16.95 -2.28 -1.67
N VAL A 98 16.07 -2.34 -0.66
CA VAL A 98 14.83 -1.53 -0.66
C VAL A 98 15.16 -0.05 -0.83
N SER A 99 16.33 0.39 -0.34
CA SER A 99 16.81 1.77 -0.49
C SER A 99 17.15 2.14 -1.91
N GLU A 100 17.72 1.23 -2.70
CA GLU A 100 18.02 1.44 -4.13
C GLU A 100 16.73 1.53 -4.93
N LEU A 101 15.80 0.61 -4.70
CA LEU A 101 14.50 0.63 -5.35
C LEU A 101 13.74 1.93 -5.04
N LEU A 102 13.61 2.29 -3.76
CA LEU A 102 13.00 3.55 -3.36
C LEU A 102 13.76 4.76 -3.90
N GLY A 103 15.06 4.64 -4.07
CA GLY A 103 15.91 5.68 -4.63
C GLY A 103 15.57 6.04 -6.07
N ILE A 104 14.93 5.17 -6.85
CA ILE A 104 14.47 5.44 -8.22
C ILE A 104 13.28 6.42 -8.21
N PHE A 105 12.41 6.30 -7.22
CA PHE A 105 11.14 7.02 -7.19
C PHE A 105 11.15 8.23 -6.26
N LEU A 106 11.80 8.13 -5.10
CA LEU A 106 11.75 9.20 -4.09
C LEU A 106 12.51 10.46 -4.53
N PRO A 107 12.04 11.66 -4.13
CA PRO A 107 12.71 12.91 -4.42
C PRO A 107 14.18 12.90 -4.03
N ALA A 108 15.02 13.58 -4.80
CA ALA A 108 16.45 13.71 -4.53
C ALA A 108 16.72 14.37 -3.16
N GLY A 109 17.87 14.06 -2.57
CA GLY A 109 18.29 14.63 -1.29
C GLY A 109 17.77 13.88 -0.07
N TYR A 110 16.86 14.48 0.70
CA TYR A 110 16.41 13.91 1.98
C TYR A 110 15.26 12.90 1.87
N GLY A 111 14.76 12.62 0.66
CA GLY A 111 13.56 11.79 0.45
C GLY A 111 13.63 10.43 1.14
N LEU A 112 14.75 9.73 0.99
CA LEU A 112 14.96 8.41 1.58
C LEU A 112 15.04 8.48 3.12
N THR A 113 15.76 9.47 3.67
CA THR A 113 15.87 9.67 5.12
C THR A 113 14.51 10.02 5.74
N TYR A 114 13.75 10.90 5.09
CA TYR A 114 12.38 11.22 5.55
C TYR A 114 11.46 10.03 5.46
N PHE A 115 11.54 9.24 4.40
CA PHE A 115 10.76 8.02 4.24
C PHE A 115 11.02 7.04 5.39
N TRP A 116 12.28 6.70 5.67
CA TRP A 116 12.63 5.78 6.75
C TRP A 116 12.25 6.32 8.13
N THR A 117 12.46 7.62 8.36
CA THR A 117 12.05 8.27 9.62
C THR A 117 10.54 8.23 9.80
N ALA A 118 9.78 8.61 8.79
CA ALA A 118 8.32 8.59 8.82
C ALA A 118 7.79 7.16 9.02
N THR A 119 8.30 6.20 8.26
CA THR A 119 7.93 4.78 8.36
C THR A 119 8.21 4.24 9.76
N THR A 120 9.39 4.51 10.32
CA THR A 120 9.72 4.10 11.68
C THR A 120 8.76 4.69 12.71
N LEU A 121 8.45 5.98 12.63
CA LEU A 121 7.52 6.64 13.55
C LEU A 121 6.09 6.09 13.42
N VAL A 122 5.63 5.83 12.20
CA VAL A 122 4.30 5.23 11.96
C VAL A 122 4.20 3.82 12.55
N LEU A 123 5.25 3.01 12.39
CA LEU A 123 5.21 1.59 12.74
C LEU A 123 5.53 1.33 14.22
N VAL A 124 6.45 2.07 14.82
CA VAL A 124 6.84 1.88 16.24
C VAL A 124 5.68 2.17 17.17
N GLY A 125 4.88 3.18 16.90
CA GLY A 125 3.76 3.57 17.78
C GLY A 125 2.72 2.47 17.97
N PRO A 126 2.13 1.89 16.93
CA PRO A 126 1.18 0.77 17.04
C PRO A 126 1.79 -0.46 17.72
N VAL A 127 3.05 -0.81 17.41
CA VAL A 127 3.74 -1.94 18.05
C VAL A 127 3.87 -1.71 19.55
N VAL A 128 4.33 -0.53 19.97
CA VAL A 128 4.42 -0.15 21.38
C VAL A 128 3.02 -0.16 22.03
N ALA A 129 2.00 0.37 21.37
CA ALA A 129 0.63 0.37 21.88
C ALA A 129 0.09 -1.06 22.07
N LEU A 130 0.32 -1.96 21.12
CA LEU A 130 -0.05 -3.37 21.22
C LEU A 130 0.68 -4.08 22.37
N VAL A 131 1.98 -3.88 22.51
CA VAL A 131 2.77 -4.45 23.63
C VAL A 131 2.24 -3.94 24.98
N LEU A 132 2.00 -2.63 25.09
CA LEU A 132 1.47 -2.05 26.33
C LEU A 132 0.05 -2.53 26.64
N LEU A 133 -0.81 -2.68 25.62
CA LEU A 133 -2.14 -3.24 25.78
C LEU A 133 -2.07 -4.71 26.25
N ALA A 134 -1.18 -5.49 25.64
CA ALA A 134 -0.93 -6.88 26.02
C ALA A 134 -0.44 -7.00 27.47
N LEU A 135 0.54 -6.19 27.86
CA LEU A 135 1.04 -6.16 29.24
C LEU A 135 -0.05 -5.74 30.24
N ARG A 136 -0.90 -4.80 29.86
CA ARG A 136 -2.05 -4.40 30.68
C ARG A 136 -3.05 -5.52 30.90
N LEU A 137 -3.33 -6.32 29.87
CA LEU A 137 -4.25 -7.47 29.94
C LEU A 137 -3.64 -8.62 30.73
N LEU A 138 -2.35 -8.91 30.55
CA LEU A 138 -1.65 -9.99 31.25
C LEU A 138 -1.44 -9.69 32.74
N PHE A 139 -0.95 -8.49 33.06
CA PHE A 139 -0.48 -8.15 34.42
C PHE A 139 -1.40 -7.17 35.16
N ARG A 140 -2.54 -6.79 34.56
CA ARG A 140 -3.50 -5.81 35.15
C ARG A 140 -2.84 -4.49 35.58
N GLN A 141 -1.74 -4.11 34.97
CA GLN A 141 -1.03 -2.88 35.34
C GLN A 141 -1.86 -1.64 35.03
N LYS A 142 -2.13 -0.86 36.04
CA LYS A 142 -2.84 0.44 35.94
C LYS A 142 -1.96 1.49 36.60
N GLY A 143 -1.16 2.21 35.78
CA GLY A 143 -0.29 3.26 36.30
C GLY A 143 -0.28 4.51 35.41
N PRO A 144 0.08 5.69 35.92
CA PRO A 144 0.21 6.91 35.15
C PRO A 144 1.29 6.79 34.07
N VAL A 145 2.38 6.05 34.37
CA VAL A 145 3.49 5.80 33.42
C VAL A 145 3.01 5.07 32.18
N HIS A 146 2.17 4.06 32.32
CA HIS A 146 1.61 3.30 31.19
C HIS A 146 0.79 4.21 30.25
N ARG A 147 -0.02 5.12 30.80
CA ARG A 147 -0.80 6.10 30.01
C ARG A 147 0.12 7.11 29.30
N ALA A 148 1.18 7.56 29.98
CA ALA A 148 2.14 8.48 29.39
C ALA A 148 2.86 7.84 28.21
N ILE A 149 3.40 6.62 28.34
CA ILE A 149 4.10 5.92 27.26
C ILE A 149 3.15 5.67 26.06
N MET A 150 1.90 5.24 26.33
CA MET A 150 0.93 5.03 25.26
C MET A 150 0.56 6.33 24.54
N GLY A 151 0.41 7.45 25.30
CA GLY A 151 0.17 8.76 24.72
C GLY A 151 1.34 9.25 23.85
N THR A 152 2.57 9.07 24.31
CA THR A 152 3.78 9.42 23.54
C THR A 152 3.89 8.56 22.28
N ALA A 153 3.65 7.25 22.36
CA ALA A 153 3.68 6.36 21.21
C ALA A 153 2.65 6.77 20.16
N LEU A 154 1.43 7.11 20.59
CA LEU A 154 0.38 7.60 19.70
C LEU A 154 0.75 8.93 19.04
N MET A 155 1.30 9.89 19.81
CA MET A 155 1.79 11.17 19.27
C MET A 155 2.88 10.97 18.22
N LEU A 156 3.85 10.09 18.47
CA LEU A 156 4.91 9.77 17.51
C LEU A 156 4.34 9.19 16.22
N SER A 157 3.34 8.31 16.31
CA SER A 157 2.66 7.77 15.12
C SER A 157 1.95 8.88 14.32
N ILE A 158 1.26 9.80 14.98
CA ILE A 158 0.62 10.94 14.32
C ILE A 158 1.65 11.80 13.59
N VAL A 159 2.80 12.07 14.23
CA VAL A 159 3.90 12.81 13.60
C VAL A 159 4.44 12.03 12.39
N GLY A 160 4.61 10.72 12.51
CA GLY A 160 5.02 9.86 11.40
C GLY A 160 4.05 9.91 10.22
N ILE A 161 2.74 9.82 10.48
CA ILE A 161 1.69 9.95 9.45
C ILE A 161 1.74 11.33 8.78
N ALA A 162 1.93 12.40 9.56
CA ALA A 162 2.05 13.75 9.01
C ALA A 162 3.29 13.89 8.12
N LEU A 163 4.44 13.34 8.53
CA LEU A 163 5.66 13.32 7.72
C LEU A 163 5.47 12.51 6.43
N MET A 164 4.80 11.36 6.50
CA MET A 164 4.47 10.55 5.32
C MET A 164 3.54 11.31 4.37
N GLY A 165 2.56 12.05 4.90
CA GLY A 165 1.69 12.93 4.12
C GLY A 165 2.47 14.03 3.41
N VAL A 166 3.41 14.68 4.09
CA VAL A 166 4.30 15.70 3.48
C VAL A 166 5.17 15.09 2.38
N LEU A 167 5.72 13.90 2.62
CA LEU A 167 6.50 13.19 1.61
C LEU A 167 5.66 12.84 0.38
N GLY A 168 4.44 12.31 0.60
CA GLY A 168 3.51 11.97 -0.46
C GLY A 168 3.08 13.18 -1.29
N THR A 169 2.81 14.32 -0.66
CA THR A 169 2.48 15.55 -1.39
C THR A 169 3.67 16.09 -2.20
N ARG A 170 4.88 16.02 -1.66
CA ARG A 170 6.10 16.37 -2.40
C ARG A 170 6.35 15.43 -3.56
N PHE A 171 6.19 14.13 -3.35
CA PHE A 171 6.30 13.14 -4.41
C PHE A 171 5.27 13.40 -5.51
N GLY A 172 3.98 13.52 -5.17
CA GLY A 172 2.92 13.81 -6.13
C GLY A 172 3.10 15.16 -6.85
N SER A 173 3.73 16.15 -6.21
CA SER A 173 4.00 17.43 -6.87
C SER A 173 5.05 17.33 -7.98
N GLU A 174 5.92 16.32 -7.95
CA GLU A 174 6.92 16.06 -8.99
C GLU A 174 6.31 15.51 -10.30
N PHE A 175 5.03 15.12 -10.29
CA PHE A 175 4.27 14.63 -11.45
C PHE A 175 3.19 15.60 -11.91
N ARG A 176 3.26 16.90 -11.49
CA ARG A 176 2.21 17.88 -11.76
C ARG A 176 2.24 18.43 -13.17
N GLU A 177 3.43 18.68 -13.68
CA GLU A 177 3.65 19.30 -14.99
C GLU A 177 4.36 18.31 -15.90
N GLU A 178 3.98 18.33 -17.15
CA GLU A 178 4.54 17.52 -18.20
C GLU A 178 5.20 18.40 -19.24
N ALA A 179 6.26 17.92 -19.85
CA ALA A 179 6.90 18.59 -20.97
C ALA A 179 7.55 17.57 -21.91
N THR A 180 7.57 17.96 -23.17
CA THR A 180 8.13 17.19 -24.26
C THR A 180 9.31 17.90 -24.90
N VAL A 181 10.26 17.11 -25.43
CA VAL A 181 11.36 17.57 -26.26
C VAL A 181 11.39 16.73 -27.53
N VAL A 182 11.26 17.39 -28.68
CA VAL A 182 11.19 16.75 -29.99
C VAL A 182 12.56 16.76 -30.63
N HIS A 183 12.97 15.61 -31.12
CA HIS A 183 14.19 15.41 -31.91
C HIS A 183 13.79 14.96 -33.31
N VAL A 184 14.39 15.55 -34.32
CA VAL A 184 14.11 15.23 -35.73
C VAL A 184 15.38 14.69 -36.38
N GLU A 185 15.28 13.45 -36.85
CA GLU A 185 16.35 12.79 -37.58
C GLU A 185 16.10 12.89 -39.09
N ALA A 186 17.07 13.43 -39.79
CA ALA A 186 16.98 13.53 -41.25
C ALA A 186 17.23 12.15 -41.88
N LEU A 187 16.25 11.66 -42.62
CA LEU A 187 16.38 10.40 -43.35
C LEU A 187 17.02 10.60 -44.71
N PRO A 188 17.78 9.60 -45.23
CA PRO A 188 18.40 9.62 -46.52
C PRO A 188 17.39 9.89 -47.65
N GLN A 189 17.74 10.79 -48.60
CA GLN A 189 16.90 11.08 -49.73
C GLN A 189 16.91 9.99 -50.80
N GLY A 190 15.79 9.77 -51.48
CA GLY A 190 15.69 8.82 -52.60
C GLY A 190 15.34 7.40 -52.20
N VAL A 191 15.28 7.10 -50.92
CA VAL A 191 14.83 5.79 -50.41
C VAL A 191 13.31 5.80 -50.29
N LYS A 192 12.65 4.81 -50.91
CA LYS A 192 11.20 4.67 -50.91
C LYS A 192 10.71 3.47 -50.07
N GLN A 193 11.59 2.53 -49.81
CA GLN A 193 11.30 1.36 -49.01
C GLN A 193 12.17 1.38 -47.79
N TRP A 194 11.55 1.34 -46.64
CA TRP A 194 12.20 1.39 -45.34
C TRP A 194 12.07 0.07 -44.62
N THR A 195 13.03 -0.25 -43.80
CA THR A 195 12.96 -1.39 -42.89
C THR A 195 13.30 -0.89 -41.49
N MET A 196 12.38 -1.00 -40.55
CA MET A 196 12.61 -0.64 -39.15
C MET A 196 12.87 -1.91 -38.35
N VAL A 197 13.92 -1.88 -37.56
CA VAL A 197 14.33 -3.01 -36.69
C VAL A 197 14.64 -2.46 -35.31
N MET A 198 14.05 -3.09 -34.31
CA MET A 198 14.44 -2.84 -32.92
C MET A 198 15.76 -3.53 -32.61
N ALA A 199 16.73 -2.78 -32.19
CA ALA A 199 18.08 -3.28 -31.87
C ALA A 199 18.25 -3.30 -30.35
N THR A 200 18.77 -4.39 -29.83
CA THR A 200 19.08 -4.48 -28.41
C THR A 200 20.14 -3.47 -28.01
N THR A 201 19.79 -2.61 -27.07
CA THR A 201 20.69 -1.60 -26.51
C THR A 201 21.75 -2.29 -25.64
N PRO A 202 23.03 -2.16 -25.98
CA PRO A 202 24.09 -2.79 -25.19
C PRO A 202 24.27 -2.04 -23.86
N VAL A 203 23.91 -2.69 -22.75
CA VAL A 203 24.11 -2.14 -21.40
C VAL A 203 25.21 -2.95 -20.71
N GLU A 204 26.34 -2.30 -20.40
CA GLU A 204 27.42 -2.94 -19.65
C GLU A 204 27.13 -2.83 -18.13
N GLY A 205 26.97 -3.98 -17.51
CA GLY A 205 26.68 -4.07 -16.07
C GLY A 205 25.24 -3.67 -15.74
N GLY A 206 24.99 -3.47 -14.45
CA GLY A 206 23.69 -3.06 -13.96
C GLY A 206 22.79 -4.21 -13.50
N THR A 207 21.79 -3.84 -12.73
CA THR A 207 20.79 -4.75 -12.19
C THR A 207 19.55 -4.72 -13.07
N LYS A 208 19.18 -5.86 -13.63
CA LYS A 208 17.96 -6.00 -14.43
C LYS A 208 16.77 -6.23 -13.50
N LEU A 209 15.70 -5.51 -13.76
CA LEU A 209 14.43 -5.67 -13.09
C LEU A 209 13.36 -5.93 -14.16
N HIS A 210 12.66 -7.04 -14.01
CA HIS A 210 11.49 -7.35 -14.81
C HIS A 210 10.27 -7.16 -13.94
N PHE A 211 9.35 -6.33 -14.38
CA PHE A 211 8.03 -6.21 -13.77
C PHE A 211 7.03 -6.80 -14.77
N SER A 212 6.53 -8.00 -14.48
CA SER A 212 5.45 -8.60 -15.24
C SER A 212 4.18 -8.43 -14.43
N ASP A 213 3.21 -7.70 -14.95
CA ASP A 213 1.83 -7.75 -14.46
C ASP A 213 1.08 -8.77 -15.32
N ASP A 214 0.21 -9.58 -14.70
CA ASP A 214 -0.45 -10.72 -15.36
C ASP A 214 -0.92 -10.38 -16.79
N ASP A 215 -0.32 -10.99 -17.77
CA ASP A 215 -0.76 -11.29 -19.14
C ASP A 215 -0.31 -10.42 -20.33
N THR A 216 0.21 -9.17 -20.24
CA THR A 216 0.56 -8.43 -21.48
C THR A 216 1.69 -7.39 -21.41
N ASP A 217 2.03 -6.81 -20.27
CA ASP A 217 3.02 -5.75 -20.20
C ASP A 217 4.26 -6.18 -19.37
N GLU A 218 5.27 -6.72 -20.05
CA GLU A 218 6.60 -6.92 -19.47
C GLU A 218 7.37 -5.61 -19.56
N SER A 219 7.54 -4.90 -18.45
CA SER A 219 8.42 -3.75 -18.41
C SER A 219 9.81 -4.12 -17.90
N SER A 220 10.81 -3.76 -18.68
CA SER A 220 12.23 -4.03 -18.40
C SER A 220 12.96 -2.78 -17.96
N TRP A 221 13.58 -2.86 -16.79
CA TRP A 221 14.42 -1.82 -16.24
C TRP A 221 15.83 -2.32 -16.03
N ILE A 222 16.85 -1.54 -16.40
CA ILE A 222 18.23 -1.84 -16.07
C ILE A 222 18.82 -0.65 -15.33
N LEU A 223 19.27 -0.91 -14.11
CA LEU A 223 19.86 0.07 -13.21
C LEU A 223 21.37 -0.06 -13.21
N THR A 224 22.07 0.94 -13.72
CA THR A 224 23.52 1.07 -13.58
C THR A 224 23.88 2.02 -12.43
N ASP A 225 25.15 2.26 -12.22
CA ASP A 225 25.60 3.21 -11.19
C ASP A 225 25.18 4.64 -11.51
N SER A 226 25.13 5.04 -12.78
CA SER A 226 24.90 6.41 -13.23
C SER A 226 23.59 6.63 -13.97
N GLU A 227 23.02 5.60 -14.58
CA GLU A 227 21.89 5.69 -15.50
C GLU A 227 20.80 4.66 -15.18
N VAL A 228 19.62 4.98 -15.65
CA VAL A 228 18.44 4.10 -15.64
C VAL A 228 18.04 3.87 -17.08
N TYR A 229 17.95 2.62 -17.49
CA TYR A 229 17.44 2.20 -18.79
C TYR A 229 16.02 1.65 -18.61
N PHE A 230 15.13 1.98 -19.53
CA PHE A 230 13.72 1.63 -19.46
C PHE A 230 13.15 1.43 -20.87
N ASP A 231 12.20 0.50 -21.02
CA ASP A 231 11.56 0.13 -22.28
C ASP A 231 10.30 0.95 -22.62
N GLY A 232 10.07 2.07 -21.99
CA GLY A 232 8.92 2.97 -22.24
C GLY A 232 9.01 3.68 -23.60
N ILE A 233 8.88 2.91 -24.67
CA ILE A 233 9.01 3.37 -26.06
C ILE A 233 7.76 2.98 -26.81
N ASP A 234 7.15 3.94 -27.50
CA ASP A 234 6.03 3.76 -28.41
C ASP A 234 6.47 4.08 -29.83
N VAL A 235 6.13 3.24 -30.78
CA VAL A 235 6.47 3.39 -32.20
C VAL A 235 5.21 3.54 -33.03
N ASP A 236 5.16 4.60 -33.82
CA ASP A 236 4.05 4.88 -34.75
C ASP A 236 4.54 5.20 -36.15
N VAL A 237 3.67 4.98 -37.14
CA VAL A 237 3.93 5.29 -38.56
C VAL A 237 2.78 6.13 -39.11
N ARG A 238 3.11 7.38 -39.46
CA ARG A 238 2.08 8.35 -39.93
C ARG A 238 2.33 8.82 -41.37
N PRO A 239 1.29 8.98 -42.19
CA PRO A 239 1.43 9.60 -43.49
C PRO A 239 1.81 11.07 -43.34
N THR A 240 2.59 11.60 -44.32
CA THR A 240 2.90 13.03 -44.39
C THR A 240 2.66 13.59 -45.78
N PHE A 241 2.30 14.86 -45.83
CA PHE A 241 2.19 15.64 -47.09
C PHE A 241 3.50 16.30 -47.50
N ARG A 242 4.57 16.15 -46.67
CA ARG A 242 5.92 16.60 -47.02
C ARG A 242 6.50 15.64 -48.08
N ASP A 243 7.31 16.17 -48.99
CA ASP A 243 7.93 15.38 -50.06
C ASP A 243 9.08 14.48 -49.53
N THR A 244 9.55 14.72 -48.32
CA THR A 244 10.65 13.98 -47.71
C THR A 244 10.18 13.22 -46.47
N PRO A 245 10.61 11.96 -46.29
CA PRO A 245 10.36 11.21 -45.06
C PRO A 245 11.15 11.84 -43.91
N SER A 246 10.60 11.78 -42.72
CA SER A 246 11.27 12.20 -41.49
C SER A 246 10.98 11.20 -40.35
N LEU A 247 11.94 11.04 -39.49
CA LEU A 247 11.81 10.28 -38.26
C LEU A 247 11.90 11.28 -37.10
N GLU A 248 10.84 11.33 -36.30
CA GLU A 248 10.76 12.22 -35.15
C GLU A 248 10.64 11.37 -33.89
N TRP A 249 11.44 11.65 -32.88
CA TRP A 249 11.22 11.06 -31.59
C TRP A 249 11.03 12.13 -30.53
N THR A 250 10.01 11.94 -29.71
CA THR A 250 9.58 12.88 -28.69
C THR A 250 9.86 12.27 -27.32
N ALA A 251 10.80 12.85 -26.59
CA ALA A 251 11.00 12.50 -25.19
C ALA A 251 10.00 13.27 -24.34
N GLU A 252 9.32 12.57 -23.46
CA GLU A 252 8.39 13.12 -22.48
C GLU A 252 8.91 12.88 -21.07
N ALA A 253 8.62 13.79 -20.15
CA ALA A 253 8.88 13.61 -18.73
C ALA A 253 8.00 14.54 -17.90
N GLN A 254 7.79 14.15 -16.64
CA GLN A 254 7.05 14.94 -15.67
C GLN A 254 7.96 15.66 -14.68
N GLY A 255 7.43 16.71 -14.04
CA GLY A 255 8.17 17.50 -13.09
C GLY A 255 7.29 18.36 -12.19
N GLY A 256 7.87 18.88 -11.12
CA GLY A 256 7.19 19.81 -10.20
C GLY A 256 6.93 21.19 -10.83
N SER A 257 7.53 21.47 -11.98
CA SER A 257 7.32 22.64 -12.81
C SER A 257 7.61 22.28 -14.26
N ARG A 258 7.01 23.03 -15.19
CA ARG A 258 7.21 22.84 -16.63
C ARG A 258 8.70 22.93 -17.05
N ARG A 259 9.47 23.77 -16.37
CA ARG A 259 10.93 23.84 -16.56
C ARG A 259 11.62 22.55 -16.13
N ALA A 260 11.31 22.05 -14.94
CA ALA A 260 11.89 20.80 -14.44
C ALA A 260 11.49 19.58 -15.30
N ALA A 261 10.23 19.52 -15.74
CA ALA A 261 9.76 18.51 -16.68
C ALA A 261 10.56 18.53 -17.98
N ARG A 262 10.74 19.74 -18.57
CA ARG A 262 11.51 19.91 -19.81
C ARG A 262 13.00 19.59 -19.68
N GLU A 263 13.61 19.93 -18.55
CA GLU A 263 14.99 19.58 -18.25
C GLU A 263 15.19 18.05 -18.19
N ARG A 264 14.23 17.33 -17.57
CA ARG A 264 14.23 15.86 -17.52
C ARG A 264 13.95 15.23 -18.89
N ALA A 265 12.97 15.74 -19.65
CA ALA A 265 12.72 15.27 -21.01
C ALA A 265 13.95 15.47 -21.91
N ALA A 266 14.64 16.60 -21.77
CA ALA A 266 15.89 16.86 -22.51
C ALA A 266 17.08 15.98 -22.06
N ALA A 267 17.03 15.40 -20.88
CA ALA A 267 18.03 14.49 -20.37
C ALA A 267 17.82 13.03 -20.80
N VAL A 268 16.65 12.72 -21.37
CA VAL A 268 16.37 11.42 -21.98
C VAL A 268 17.24 11.25 -23.20
N THR A 269 17.92 10.13 -23.28
CA THR A 269 18.72 9.73 -24.45
C THR A 269 18.10 8.50 -25.08
N TYR A 270 17.97 8.51 -26.40
CA TYR A 270 17.43 7.41 -27.17
C TYR A 270 18.28 7.18 -28.43
N GLU A 271 18.59 5.93 -28.72
CA GLU A 271 19.42 5.60 -29.87
C GLU A 271 18.58 5.36 -31.13
N VAL A 272 18.82 6.19 -32.14
CA VAL A 272 18.25 6.05 -33.47
C VAL A 272 19.36 6.14 -34.49
N ARG A 273 19.41 5.22 -35.46
CA ARG A 273 20.38 5.22 -36.55
C ARG A 273 19.66 4.87 -37.84
N SER A 274 19.95 5.62 -38.91
CA SER A 274 19.50 5.31 -40.26
C SER A 274 20.66 5.19 -41.21
N ASP A 275 20.56 4.29 -42.18
CA ASP A 275 21.55 4.12 -43.21
C ASP A 275 21.00 4.48 -44.60
N SER A 276 21.92 4.60 -45.61
CA SER A 276 21.56 4.95 -46.97
C SER A 276 20.82 3.82 -47.73
N THR A 277 20.70 2.63 -47.14
CA THR A 277 19.94 1.51 -47.73
C THR A 277 18.49 1.53 -47.33
N GLY A 278 18.06 2.44 -46.43
CA GLY A 278 16.70 2.54 -45.92
C GLY A 278 16.46 1.70 -44.67
N ARG A 279 17.51 1.25 -44.01
CA ARG A 279 17.37 0.57 -42.72
C ARG A 279 17.42 1.58 -41.58
N ILE A 280 16.44 1.50 -40.71
CA ILE A 280 16.29 2.28 -39.48
C ILE A 280 16.48 1.32 -38.32
N LEU A 281 17.50 1.56 -37.52
CA LEU A 281 17.76 0.84 -36.27
C LEU A 281 17.38 1.74 -35.11
N VAL A 282 16.51 1.26 -34.28
CA VAL A 282 16.01 1.95 -33.08
C VAL A 282 16.33 1.11 -31.85
N GLY A 283 16.73 1.75 -30.77
CA GLY A 283 17.04 1.06 -29.51
C GLY A 283 15.79 0.52 -28.84
N ASP A 284 15.89 -0.60 -28.16
CA ASP A 284 14.82 -1.20 -27.34
C ASP A 284 14.69 -0.57 -25.94
N LEU A 285 15.60 0.31 -25.55
CA LEU A 285 15.63 1.01 -24.28
C LEU A 285 15.95 2.48 -24.46
N LEU A 286 15.20 3.34 -23.80
CA LEU A 286 15.60 4.72 -23.51
C LEU A 286 16.47 4.74 -22.24
N HIS A 287 17.28 5.78 -22.04
CA HIS A 287 17.99 5.95 -20.79
C HIS A 287 18.07 7.40 -20.34
N TYR A 288 18.21 7.61 -19.04
CA TYR A 288 18.35 8.92 -18.43
C TYR A 288 19.24 8.84 -17.18
N PRO A 289 19.82 9.98 -16.75
CA PRO A 289 20.67 10.02 -15.56
C PRO A 289 19.92 9.61 -14.30
N LYS A 290 20.49 8.69 -13.51
CA LYS A 290 19.90 8.19 -12.25
C LYS A 290 19.50 9.29 -11.25
N PRO A 291 20.21 10.46 -11.14
CA PRO A 291 19.77 11.55 -10.29
C PRO A 291 18.42 12.16 -10.65
N ASP A 292 17.99 12.06 -11.93
CA ASP A 292 16.71 12.64 -12.38
C ASP A 292 15.49 11.87 -11.89
N ARG A 293 15.71 10.64 -11.42
CA ARG A 293 14.66 9.75 -10.91
C ARG A 293 13.60 9.41 -11.97
N PHE A 294 12.82 8.39 -11.71
CA PHE A 294 11.69 8.10 -12.58
C PHE A 294 10.59 9.15 -12.39
N ARG A 295 10.22 9.80 -13.49
CA ARG A 295 9.15 10.81 -13.57
C ARG A 295 8.38 10.67 -14.87
N GLY A 296 7.97 9.42 -15.19
CA GLY A 296 7.23 9.13 -16.41
C GLY A 296 8.00 9.45 -17.68
N GLN A 297 9.32 9.15 -17.70
CA GLN A 297 10.09 9.30 -18.92
C GLN A 297 9.65 8.28 -19.96
N THR A 298 9.21 8.75 -21.13
CA THR A 298 8.83 7.91 -22.27
C THR A 298 9.38 8.50 -23.56
N VAL A 299 9.41 7.69 -24.61
CA VAL A 299 9.77 8.10 -25.96
C VAL A 299 8.70 7.66 -26.94
N GLU A 300 8.07 8.60 -27.62
CA GLU A 300 7.22 8.35 -28.78
C GLU A 300 8.07 8.52 -30.04
N LEU A 301 8.21 7.47 -30.83
CA LEU A 301 8.92 7.48 -32.12
C LEU A 301 7.92 7.44 -33.26
N VAL A 302 7.91 8.47 -34.10
CA VAL A 302 7.01 8.59 -35.25
C VAL A 302 7.78 8.63 -36.54
N LEU A 303 7.54 7.65 -37.43
CA LEU A 303 8.06 7.65 -38.79
C LEU A 303 7.01 8.28 -39.72
N TYR A 304 7.32 9.47 -40.24
CA TYR A 304 6.49 10.16 -41.24
C TYR A 304 6.88 9.76 -42.65
N LEU A 305 5.94 9.15 -43.38
CA LEU A 305 6.18 8.66 -44.73
C LEU A 305 5.33 9.43 -45.77
N PRO A 306 5.94 9.96 -46.85
CA PRO A 306 5.22 10.49 -47.98
C PRO A 306 4.46 9.43 -48.75
N VAL A 307 3.47 9.86 -49.53
CA VAL A 307 2.73 8.94 -50.45
C VAL A 307 3.68 8.26 -51.41
N GLY A 308 3.56 6.96 -51.56
CA GLY A 308 4.42 6.12 -52.40
C GLY A 308 5.68 5.60 -51.74
N HIS A 309 5.82 5.83 -50.42
CA HIS A 309 6.81 5.18 -49.60
C HIS A 309 6.16 4.03 -48.81
N SER A 310 6.96 3.07 -48.43
CA SER A 310 6.54 1.94 -47.58
C SER A 310 7.60 1.64 -46.50
N VAL A 311 7.16 1.08 -45.38
CA VAL A 311 8.02 0.56 -44.34
C VAL A 311 7.69 -0.88 -44.06
N PHE A 312 8.71 -1.69 -43.90
CA PHE A 312 8.60 -3.03 -43.33
C PHE A 312 8.99 -2.93 -41.86
N LEU A 313 8.08 -3.29 -40.99
CA LEU A 313 8.29 -3.39 -39.55
C LEU A 313 8.75 -4.80 -39.24
N ASP A 314 9.97 -4.96 -38.75
CA ASP A 314 10.48 -6.25 -38.34
C ASP A 314 9.73 -6.80 -37.13
N ALA A 315 9.68 -8.13 -36.94
CA ALA A 315 9.01 -8.73 -35.81
C ALA A 315 9.50 -8.24 -34.44
N THR A 316 10.74 -7.71 -34.40
CA THR A 316 11.30 -7.11 -33.18
C THR A 316 10.64 -5.80 -32.78
N THR A 317 9.94 -5.11 -33.71
CA THR A 317 9.24 -3.85 -33.44
C THR A 317 7.81 -4.06 -32.89
N VAL A 318 7.22 -5.24 -33.07
CA VAL A 318 5.81 -5.54 -32.75
C VAL A 318 5.45 -5.19 -31.30
N PRO A 319 6.24 -5.49 -30.27
CA PRO A 319 5.90 -5.16 -28.89
C PRO A 319 5.81 -3.65 -28.58
N TYR A 320 6.34 -2.82 -29.45
CA TYR A 320 6.44 -1.37 -29.28
C TYR A 320 5.51 -0.57 -30.18
N LEU A 321 4.67 -1.25 -30.99
CA LEU A 321 3.75 -0.59 -31.92
C LEU A 321 2.51 -0.10 -31.18
N ASP A 322 2.22 1.19 -31.30
CA ASP A 322 0.98 1.80 -30.86
C ASP A 322 0.07 2.05 -32.10
N ASP A 323 -1.05 1.34 -32.18
CA ASP A 323 -2.17 1.48 -33.14
C ASP A 323 -1.77 1.78 -34.61
N VAL A 324 -0.75 1.08 -35.11
CA VAL A 324 -0.28 1.25 -36.48
C VAL A 324 -1.29 0.65 -37.44
N ALA A 325 -1.97 1.53 -38.23
CA ALA A 325 -2.85 1.11 -39.29
C ALA A 325 -2.09 0.29 -40.36
N ASN A 326 -2.40 -0.98 -40.45
CA ASN A 326 -1.77 -1.89 -41.39
C ASN A 326 -2.74 -2.20 -42.57
N THR A 327 -2.22 -2.49 -43.78
CA THR A 327 -3.02 -2.76 -44.98
C THR A 327 -3.72 -4.10 -44.97
N GLU A 328 -3.36 -4.96 -44.05
CA GLU A 328 -3.93 -6.27 -43.83
C GLU A 328 -4.21 -6.42 -42.35
N ASP A 329 -5.42 -6.10 -41.90
CA ASP A 329 -5.90 -6.47 -40.59
C ASP A 329 -5.92 -8.00 -40.47
N ILE A 330 -4.83 -8.58 -40.02
CA ILE A 330 -4.70 -9.99 -39.68
C ILE A 330 -4.76 -10.14 -38.18
#